data_73d0b4f4c26b4e87ba9b1df12697576b
#
_entry.id   73d0b4f4c26b4e87ba9b1df12697576b
#
_cell.length_a   1.000
_cell.length_b   1.000
_cell.length_c   1.000
_cell.angle_alpha   90.00
_cell.angle_beta   90.00
_cell.angle_gamma   90.00
#
_symmetry.space_group_name_H-M   'P 1'
#
loop_
_entity.id
_entity.type
_entity.pdbx_description
1 polymer ?
#
loop_
_entity_poly.entity_id
_entity_poly.type
_entity_poly.pdbx_seq_one_letter_code
_entity_poly.pdbx_strand_id
1 'polypeptide(L)' 'AEFGINVYEIRPGIIETDMTEPVQDKYDRMFEQGLTPISRWGKPEEVAKAVGAIADGQLPYSTGEVINVDGGFHIPRL' A
#
# COMPACT_ATOMS: atom_id res chain seq x y z
N ALA A 1 -2.97 -21.33 9.99
CA ALA A 1 -4.27 -21.66 9.39
C ALA A 1 -4.76 -23.05 9.76
N GLU A 2 -4.79 -23.34 11.04
CA GLU A 2 -5.24 -24.64 11.56
C GLU A 2 -6.65 -24.99 11.10
N PHE A 3 -7.50 -23.99 10.91
CA PHE A 3 -8.89 -24.17 10.49
C PHE A 3 -9.11 -23.75 9.04
N GLY A 4 -8.07 -23.74 8.23
CA GLY A 4 -8.18 -23.30 6.84
C GLY A 4 -8.36 -21.82 6.64
N ILE A 5 -8.05 -21.00 7.65
CA ILE A 5 -8.18 -19.55 7.58
C ILE A 5 -6.80 -18.94 7.40
N ASN A 6 -6.62 -18.18 6.32
CA ASN A 6 -5.42 -17.39 6.09
C ASN A 6 -5.65 -15.95 6.54
N VAL A 7 -4.64 -15.36 7.14
CA VAL A 7 -4.72 -14.00 7.69
C VAL A 7 -3.68 -13.10 7.01
N TYR A 8 -4.10 -11.91 6.62
CA TYR A 8 -3.24 -10.94 5.96
C TYR A 8 -3.47 -9.55 6.57
N GLU A 9 -2.41 -8.76 6.57
CA GLU A 9 -2.50 -7.35 6.93
C GLU A 9 -2.09 -6.51 5.73
N ILE A 10 -2.87 -5.50 5.37
CA ILE A 10 -2.51 -4.56 4.31
C ILE A 10 -2.16 -3.24 4.96
N ARG A 11 -0.97 -2.71 4.62
CA ARG A 11 -0.49 -1.42 5.10
C ARG A 11 -0.41 -0.45 3.92
N PRO A 12 -1.43 0.40 3.73
CA PRO A 12 -1.36 1.42 2.69
C PRO A 12 -0.37 2.52 3.08
N GLY A 13 0.22 3.14 2.08
CA GLY A 13 1.10 4.27 2.29
C GLY A 13 0.36 5.60 2.12
N ILE A 14 0.97 6.51 1.37
CA ILE A 14 0.40 7.84 1.13
C ILE A 14 -0.58 7.73 -0.02
N ILE A 15 -1.86 7.70 0.32
CA ILE A 15 -2.95 7.45 -0.63
C ILE A 15 -3.74 8.74 -0.86
N GLU A 16 -3.98 9.04 -2.13
CA GLU A 16 -4.76 10.21 -2.53
C GLU A 16 -6.24 9.98 -2.23
N THR A 17 -6.82 10.88 -1.44
CA THR A 17 -8.25 10.88 -1.13
C THR A 17 -8.72 12.33 -1.07
N ASP A 18 -10.03 12.56 -0.95
CA ASP A 18 -10.56 13.91 -0.79
C ASP A 18 -10.00 14.59 0.46
N MET A 19 -9.69 13.79 1.49
CA MET A 19 -9.16 14.33 2.75
C MET A 19 -7.70 14.76 2.64
N THR A 20 -6.97 14.32 1.63
CA THR A 20 -5.55 14.67 1.45
C THR A 20 -5.35 15.90 0.57
N GLU A 21 -6.41 16.45 -0.01
CA GLU A 21 -6.32 17.63 -0.88
C GLU A 21 -5.58 18.80 -0.23
N PRO A 22 -5.81 19.15 1.05
CA PRO A 22 -5.10 20.27 1.68
C PRO A 22 -3.58 20.11 1.75
N VAL A 23 -3.06 18.90 1.67
CA VAL A 23 -1.61 18.63 1.75
C VAL A 23 -1.04 18.12 0.43
N GLN A 24 -1.82 18.17 -0.64
CA GLN A 24 -1.43 17.62 -1.93
C GLN A 24 -0.13 18.24 -2.44
N ASP A 25 -0.04 19.57 -2.46
CA ASP A 25 1.14 20.27 -2.97
C ASP A 25 2.39 19.93 -2.16
N LYS A 26 2.24 19.80 -0.86
CA LYS A 26 3.35 19.45 0.03
C LYS A 26 3.92 18.08 -0.33
N TYR A 27 3.05 17.07 -0.46
CA TYR A 27 3.50 15.71 -0.77
C TYR A 27 3.96 15.58 -2.22
N ASP A 28 3.36 16.32 -3.15
CA ASP A 28 3.84 16.34 -4.54
C ASP A 28 5.31 16.74 -4.59
N ARG A 29 5.69 17.78 -3.85
CA ARG A 29 7.10 18.20 -3.77
C ARG A 29 7.97 17.16 -3.10
N MET A 30 7.47 16.50 -2.07
CA MET A 30 8.22 15.45 -1.39
C MET A 30 8.46 14.25 -2.30
N PHE A 31 7.49 13.89 -3.14
CA PHE A 31 7.67 12.82 -4.12
C PHE A 31 8.74 13.19 -5.14
N GLU A 32 8.77 14.44 -5.61
CA GLU A 32 9.81 14.92 -6.51
C GLU A 32 11.20 14.80 -5.88
N GLN A 33 11.27 14.89 -4.57
CA GLN A 33 12.52 14.77 -3.79
C GLN A 33 12.85 13.33 -3.41
N GLY A 34 12.09 12.36 -3.89
CA GLY A 34 12.35 10.95 -3.64
C GLY A 34 11.83 10.43 -2.32
N LEU A 35 10.70 10.95 -1.84
CA LEU A 35 10.08 10.47 -0.60
C LEU A 35 9.83 8.96 -0.63
N THR A 36 9.42 8.46 -1.78
CA THR A 36 9.17 7.03 -1.99
C THR A 36 9.86 6.56 -3.26
N PRO A 37 10.32 5.28 -3.32
CA PRO A 37 10.87 4.72 -4.55
C PRO A 37 9.94 4.87 -5.75
N ILE A 38 8.63 4.64 -5.55
CA ILE A 38 7.63 4.98 -6.56
C ILE A 38 7.16 6.40 -6.24
N SER A 39 7.60 7.37 -7.03
CA SER A 39 7.49 8.81 -6.71
C SER A 39 6.13 9.37 -7.11
N ARG A 40 5.09 8.90 -6.45
CA ARG A 40 3.73 9.41 -6.65
C ARG A 40 2.82 9.00 -5.52
N TRP A 41 1.66 9.64 -5.46
CA TRP A 41 0.56 9.19 -4.60
C TRP A 41 0.10 7.80 -5.02
N GLY A 42 -0.26 6.98 -4.04
CA GLY A 42 -1.03 5.79 -4.30
C GLY A 42 -2.50 6.15 -4.49
N LYS A 43 -3.25 5.28 -5.13
CA LYS A 43 -4.68 5.47 -5.36
C LYS A 43 -5.48 4.44 -4.58
N PRO A 44 -6.68 4.80 -4.10
CA PRO A 44 -7.53 3.84 -3.38
C PRO A 44 -7.75 2.55 -4.16
N GLU A 45 -7.87 2.63 -5.49
CA GLU A 45 -8.05 1.47 -6.35
C GLU A 45 -6.88 0.50 -6.28
N GLU A 46 -5.67 1.02 -6.03
CA GLU A 46 -4.49 0.18 -5.93
C GLU A 46 -4.49 -0.64 -4.63
N VAL A 47 -4.98 -0.05 -3.55
CA VAL A 47 -5.19 -0.79 -2.30
C VAL A 47 -6.30 -1.82 -2.49
N ALA A 48 -7.38 -1.44 -3.16
CA ALA A 48 -8.49 -2.33 -3.44
C ALA A 48 -8.06 -3.55 -4.26
N LYS A 49 -7.14 -3.36 -5.22
CA LYS A 49 -6.60 -4.47 -6.01
C LYS A 49 -5.86 -5.49 -5.15
N ALA A 50 -5.10 -5.02 -4.17
CA ALA A 50 -4.40 -5.92 -3.25
C ALA A 50 -5.39 -6.74 -2.41
N VAL A 51 -6.43 -6.09 -1.88
CA VAL A 51 -7.49 -6.77 -1.14
C VAL A 51 -8.19 -7.78 -2.03
N GLY A 52 -8.54 -7.38 -3.26
CA GLY A 52 -9.22 -8.25 -4.21
C GLY A 52 -8.40 -9.49 -4.57
N ALA A 53 -7.10 -9.34 -4.75
CA ALA A 53 -6.22 -10.45 -5.06
C ALA A 53 -6.21 -11.49 -3.93
N ILE A 54 -6.19 -11.02 -2.68
CA ILE A 54 -6.26 -11.92 -1.52
C ILE A 54 -7.60 -12.62 -1.48
N ALA A 55 -8.70 -11.88 -1.67
CA ALA A 55 -10.04 -12.42 -1.65
C ALA A 55 -10.28 -13.44 -2.76
N ASP A 56 -9.63 -13.25 -3.92
CA ASP A 56 -9.72 -14.16 -5.05
C ASP A 56 -8.84 -15.41 -4.90
N GLY A 57 -8.13 -15.55 -3.79
CA GLY A 57 -7.29 -16.71 -3.55
C GLY A 57 -6.00 -16.70 -4.36
N GLN A 58 -5.49 -15.53 -4.74
CA GLN A 58 -4.25 -15.42 -5.51
C GLN A 58 -3.00 -15.76 -4.72
N LEU A 59 -3.11 -15.85 -3.40
CA LEU A 59 -2.01 -16.18 -2.51
C LEU A 59 -2.38 -17.41 -1.65
N PRO A 60 -2.61 -18.57 -2.28
CA PRO A 60 -3.16 -19.73 -1.55
C PRO A 60 -2.19 -20.37 -0.57
N TYR A 61 -0.90 -20.12 -0.71
CA TYR A 61 0.12 -20.71 0.17
C TYR A 61 0.81 -19.64 1.00
N SER A 62 0.05 -18.64 1.48
CA SER A 62 0.55 -17.54 2.30
C SER A 62 -0.43 -17.25 3.44
N THR A 63 0.12 -17.03 4.62
CA THR A 63 -0.65 -16.58 5.77
C THR A 63 0.28 -15.82 6.71
N GLY A 64 -0.29 -14.94 7.55
CA GLY A 64 0.51 -14.11 8.44
C GLY A 64 1.30 -13.03 7.74
N GLU A 65 1.02 -12.78 6.46
CA GLU A 65 1.79 -11.84 5.67
C GLU A 65 1.32 -10.39 5.85
N VAL A 66 2.29 -9.50 5.82
CA VAL A 66 2.04 -8.05 5.73
C VAL A 66 2.32 -7.63 4.31
N ILE A 67 1.35 -7.00 3.66
CA ILE A 67 1.47 -6.52 2.30
C ILE A 67 1.48 -5.00 2.33
N ASN A 68 2.61 -4.41 1.96
CA ASN A 68 2.75 -2.96 1.90
C ASN A 68 2.33 -2.46 0.51
N VAL A 69 1.32 -1.60 0.47
CA VAL A 69 0.86 -0.95 -0.76
C VAL A 69 1.19 0.53 -0.62
N ASP A 70 2.47 0.86 -0.67
CA ASP A 70 2.98 2.15 -0.23
C ASP A 70 4.09 2.74 -1.12
N GLY A 71 4.26 2.19 -2.32
CA GLY A 71 5.28 2.68 -3.23
C GLY A 71 6.71 2.53 -2.72
N GLY A 72 6.92 1.68 -1.72
CA GLY A 72 8.23 1.45 -1.11
C GLY A 72 8.53 2.38 0.05
N PHE A 73 7.55 3.11 0.57
CA PHE A 73 7.76 4.03 1.68
C PHE A 73 8.37 3.35 2.90
N HIS A 74 8.02 2.07 3.13
CA HIS A 74 8.52 1.30 4.28
C HIS A 74 9.99 0.92 4.18
N ILE A 75 10.60 1.04 3.00
CA ILE A 75 11.99 0.63 2.78
C ILE A 75 12.92 1.66 3.43
N PRO A 76 13.83 1.23 4.33
CA PRO A 76 14.76 2.17 4.95
C PRO A 76 15.64 2.87 3.92
N ARG A 77 15.91 4.14 4.16
CA ARG A 77 16.79 4.95 3.31
C ARG A 77 18.19 4.99 3.92
N LEU A 78 19.13 4.89 3.05
CA LEU A 78 20.55 5.00 3.44
C LEU A 78 21.03 6.44 3.29
#